data_22c912288c8c8236386d09833f2cd842
#
_entry.id   22c912288c8c8236386d09833f2cd842
#
_cell.length_a   1.000
_cell.length_b   1.000
_cell.length_c   1.000
_cell.angle_alpha   90.00
_cell.angle_beta   90.00
_cell.angle_gamma   90.00
#
_symmetry.space_group_name_H-M   'P 1'
#
loop_
_entity.id
_entity.type
_entity.pdbx_description
1 polymer ?
#
loop_
_entity_poly.entity_id
_entity_poly.type
_entity_poly.pdbx_seq_one_letter_code
_entity_poly.pdbx_strand_id
1 'polypeptide(L)'
;MPEVSRVGDSLSTGHICTGSTTIASSNTDGTVKVNGINVIVVGAPTVSHPFPPNPPCAPHVANLNAGSSTVKINGIAVGRIGDSADSGAMTSGSSNVFVG
;
A
#
# COMPACT_ATOMS: atom_id res chain seq x y z
N MET A 1 13.95 0.24 11.35
CA MET A 1 13.46 0.82 10.08
C MET A 1 12.62 -0.22 9.35
N PRO A 2 11.33 0.07 9.01
CA PRO A 2 10.49 -0.88 8.28
C PRO A 2 10.92 -1.05 6.83
N GLU A 3 10.55 -2.17 6.25
CA GLU A 3 10.78 -2.47 4.83
C GLU A 3 9.92 -1.57 3.95
N VAL A 4 10.48 -1.16 2.81
CA VAL A 4 9.76 -0.38 1.79
C VAL A 4 8.72 -1.26 1.11
N SER A 5 7.49 -0.78 0.98
CA SER A 5 6.44 -1.46 0.21
C SER A 5 6.44 -1.02 -1.26
N ARG A 6 6.02 -1.93 -2.14
CA ARG A 6 6.07 -1.77 -3.60
C ARG A 6 4.74 -2.19 -4.21
N VAL A 7 4.55 -1.86 -5.49
CA VAL A 7 3.38 -2.34 -6.25
C VAL A 7 3.30 -3.86 -6.15
N GLY A 8 2.12 -4.38 -5.85
CA GLY A 8 1.87 -5.80 -5.66
C GLY A 8 2.10 -6.30 -4.24
N ASP A 9 2.69 -5.49 -3.37
CA ASP A 9 2.84 -5.88 -1.96
C ASP A 9 1.48 -5.90 -1.26
N SER A 10 1.36 -6.80 -0.29
CA SER A 10 0.08 -7.09 0.36
C SER A 10 -0.18 -6.17 1.55
N LEU A 11 -1.45 -6.05 1.86
CA LEU A 11 -1.93 -5.33 3.04
C LEU A 11 -3.08 -6.10 3.67
N SER A 12 -3.27 -5.89 4.95
CA SER A 12 -4.47 -6.30 5.65
C SER A 12 -5.54 -5.23 5.41
N THR A 13 -6.75 -5.65 5.02
CA THR A 13 -7.83 -4.70 4.72
C THR A 13 -8.47 -4.14 5.98
N GLY A 14 -8.42 -4.88 7.08
CA GLY A 14 -9.05 -4.48 8.33
C GLY A 14 -10.57 -4.58 8.31
N HIS A 15 -11.17 -5.17 7.28
CA HIS A 15 -12.62 -5.35 7.17
C HIS A 15 -12.98 -6.75 6.68
N ILE A 16 -14.24 -7.15 6.89
CA ILE A 16 -14.75 -8.45 6.43
C ILE A 16 -14.96 -8.43 4.92
N CYS A 17 -15.33 -9.55 4.36
CA CYS A 17 -15.44 -9.87 2.93
C CYS A 17 -14.08 -10.12 2.26
N THR A 18 -13.05 -9.40 2.62
CA THR A 18 -11.66 -9.61 2.15
C THR A 18 -10.72 -9.27 3.28
N GLY A 19 -9.94 -10.25 3.75
CA GLY A 19 -8.97 -10.04 4.84
C GLY A 19 -7.68 -9.37 4.37
N SER A 20 -7.30 -9.57 3.11
CA SER A 20 -6.08 -9.00 2.54
C SER A 20 -6.26 -8.69 1.05
N THR A 21 -5.46 -7.76 0.55
CA THR A 21 -5.41 -7.43 -0.87
C THR A 21 -3.99 -6.92 -1.20
N THR A 22 -3.80 -6.37 -2.38
CA THR A 22 -2.49 -5.85 -2.81
C THR A 22 -2.63 -4.45 -3.39
N ILE A 23 -1.50 -3.75 -3.51
CA ILE A 23 -1.45 -2.43 -4.14
C ILE A 23 -1.41 -2.58 -5.66
N ALA A 24 -2.30 -1.87 -6.36
CA ALA A 24 -2.45 -1.96 -7.81
C ALA A 24 -1.49 -1.05 -8.57
N SER A 25 -1.17 0.14 -8.04
CA SER A 25 -0.25 1.08 -8.69
C SER A 25 0.48 1.93 -7.67
N SER A 26 1.58 2.57 -8.10
CA SER A 26 2.48 3.26 -7.18
C SER A 26 2.02 4.64 -6.71
N ASN A 27 1.16 5.30 -7.47
CA ASN A 27 0.80 6.72 -7.32
C ASN A 27 2.02 7.65 -7.53
N THR A 28 3.00 7.18 -8.29
CA THR A 28 4.15 7.99 -8.71
C THR A 28 4.40 7.76 -10.21
N ASP A 29 5.38 8.46 -10.77
CA ASP A 29 5.74 8.33 -12.20
C ASP A 29 6.53 7.04 -12.51
N GLY A 30 6.81 6.22 -11.50
CA GLY A 30 7.49 4.95 -11.70
C GLY A 30 8.99 5.04 -11.88
N THR A 31 9.61 6.18 -11.57
CA THR A 31 11.06 6.36 -11.72
C THR A 31 11.86 5.77 -10.57
N VAL A 32 11.23 5.52 -9.42
CA VAL A 32 11.90 4.95 -8.24
C VAL A 32 11.45 3.52 -8.04
N LYS A 33 12.40 2.61 -8.02
CA LYS A 33 12.12 1.17 -7.88
C LYS A 33 12.99 0.57 -6.79
N VAL A 34 12.44 -0.46 -6.16
CA VAL A 34 13.16 -1.31 -5.19
C VAL A 34 13.01 -2.75 -5.66
N ASN A 35 14.12 -3.43 -5.85
CA ASN A 35 14.16 -4.79 -6.41
C ASN A 35 13.47 -4.87 -7.79
N GLY A 36 13.58 -3.81 -8.60
CA GLY A 36 12.98 -3.74 -9.92
C GLY A 36 11.48 -3.47 -9.93
N ILE A 37 10.86 -3.18 -8.78
CA ILE A 37 9.42 -2.96 -8.64
C ILE A 37 9.18 -1.54 -8.14
N ASN A 38 8.19 -0.85 -8.72
CA ASN A 38 7.87 0.53 -8.35
C ASN A 38 7.55 0.65 -6.85
N VAL A 39 8.20 1.61 -6.20
CA VAL A 39 7.90 1.97 -4.81
C VAL A 39 6.54 2.67 -4.76
N ILE A 40 5.76 2.42 -3.72
CA ILE A 40 4.47 3.08 -3.53
C ILE A 40 4.59 4.28 -2.60
N VAL A 41 3.70 5.26 -2.80
CA VAL A 41 3.59 6.44 -1.95
C VAL A 41 2.16 6.59 -1.47
N VAL A 42 1.94 7.46 -0.49
CA VAL A 42 0.60 7.75 0.04
C VAL A 42 -0.35 8.09 -1.11
N GLY A 43 -1.54 7.51 -1.05
CA GLY A 43 -2.54 7.60 -2.12
C GLY A 43 -2.51 6.44 -3.10
N ALA A 44 -1.51 5.54 -3.02
CA ALA A 44 -1.43 4.37 -3.90
C ALA A 44 -2.70 3.51 -3.75
N PRO A 45 -3.42 3.22 -4.85
CA PRO A 45 -4.68 2.48 -4.76
C PRO A 45 -4.45 0.98 -4.63
N THR A 46 -5.37 0.32 -3.92
CA THR A 46 -5.43 -1.14 -3.90
C THR A 46 -6.05 -1.69 -5.16
N VAL A 47 -5.85 -2.98 -5.40
CA VAL A 47 -6.68 -3.76 -6.31
C VAL A 47 -8.13 -3.71 -5.79
N SER A 48 -9.11 -3.67 -6.69
CA SER A 48 -10.53 -3.74 -6.32
C SER A 48 -10.79 -5.02 -5.53
N HIS A 49 -11.49 -4.91 -4.41
CA HIS A 49 -11.76 -6.04 -3.54
C HIS A 49 -13.10 -5.85 -2.83
N PRO A 50 -13.74 -6.95 -2.33
CA PRO A 50 -15.04 -6.84 -1.67
C PRO A 50 -14.98 -6.05 -0.36
N PHE A 51 -16.03 -5.30 -0.10
CA PHE A 51 -16.20 -4.45 1.07
C PHE A 51 -17.61 -4.63 1.66
N PRO A 52 -17.81 -4.49 2.99
CA PRO A 52 -19.07 -4.87 3.66
C PRO A 52 -20.34 -4.05 3.42
N PRO A 53 -20.40 -2.84 2.85
CA PRO A 53 -21.68 -2.13 2.73
C PRO A 53 -22.66 -2.82 1.77
N ASN A 54 -23.89 -2.36 1.75
CA ASN A 54 -24.97 -2.90 0.92
C ASN A 54 -24.82 -2.58 -0.57
N PRO A 55 -24.98 -3.61 -1.46
CA PRO A 55 -25.10 -5.01 -1.09
C PRO A 55 -23.81 -5.50 -0.44
N PRO A 56 -23.89 -6.55 0.46
CA PRO A 56 -22.68 -7.02 1.14
C PRO A 56 -21.60 -7.42 0.14
N CYS A 57 -20.35 -7.09 0.48
CA CYS A 57 -19.19 -7.45 -0.32
C CYS A 57 -19.17 -6.82 -1.71
N ALA A 58 -19.69 -5.61 -1.86
CA ALA A 58 -19.58 -4.85 -3.11
C ALA A 58 -18.11 -4.51 -3.42
N PRO A 59 -17.72 -4.39 -4.68
CA PRO A 59 -16.36 -3.98 -5.04
C PRO A 59 -16.00 -2.61 -4.48
N HIS A 60 -14.76 -2.49 -3.98
CA HIS A 60 -14.25 -1.25 -3.42
C HIS A 60 -12.74 -1.13 -3.68
N VAL A 61 -12.27 0.09 -3.82
CA VAL A 61 -10.84 0.41 -3.93
C VAL A 61 -10.49 1.34 -2.77
N ALA A 62 -9.43 0.99 -2.05
CA ALA A 62 -8.90 1.81 -0.97
C ALA A 62 -7.52 2.35 -1.33
N ASN A 63 -6.89 3.06 -0.42
CA ASN A 63 -5.61 3.71 -0.66
C ASN A 63 -4.67 3.51 0.51
N LEU A 64 -3.37 3.63 0.22
CA LEU A 64 -2.36 3.79 1.25
C LEU A 64 -2.57 5.15 1.93
N ASN A 65 -2.72 5.16 3.25
CA ASN A 65 -3.10 6.35 4.02
C ASN A 65 -1.93 7.04 4.69
N ALA A 66 -0.84 6.33 4.94
CA ALA A 66 0.30 6.83 5.69
C ALA A 66 1.61 6.33 5.08
N GLY A 67 2.71 6.99 5.39
CA GLY A 67 4.03 6.62 4.90
C GLY A 67 5.13 7.21 5.76
N SER A 68 6.36 7.14 5.25
CA SER A 68 7.55 7.64 5.93
C SER A 68 7.44 9.14 6.21
N SER A 69 7.84 9.57 7.40
CA SER A 69 7.95 10.98 7.73
C SER A 69 9.24 11.61 7.20
N THR A 70 10.18 10.80 6.73
CA THR A 70 11.52 11.27 6.35
C THR A 70 11.89 10.99 4.90
N VAL A 71 11.28 9.98 4.26
CA VAL A 71 11.59 9.59 2.88
C VAL A 71 10.38 9.83 1.99
N LYS A 72 10.59 10.65 0.95
CA LYS A 72 9.52 11.05 0.03
C LYS A 72 9.98 10.93 -1.41
N ILE A 73 9.01 10.70 -2.31
CA ILE A 73 9.20 10.74 -3.76
C ILE A 73 8.27 11.81 -4.30
N ASN A 74 8.83 12.80 -4.98
CA ASN A 74 8.07 13.95 -5.51
C ASN A 74 7.24 14.65 -4.40
N GLY A 75 7.80 14.70 -3.18
CA GLY A 75 7.14 15.34 -2.05
C GLY A 75 6.09 14.49 -1.35
N ILE A 76 5.89 13.23 -1.74
CA ILE A 76 4.88 12.34 -1.18
C ILE A 76 5.55 11.20 -0.43
N ALA A 77 5.07 10.91 0.79
CA ALA A 77 5.67 9.91 1.69
C ALA A 77 5.67 8.51 1.08
N VAL A 78 6.79 7.82 1.20
CA VAL A 78 6.98 6.43 0.75
C VAL A 78 6.25 5.47 1.69
N GLY A 79 5.57 4.46 1.14
CA GLY A 79 4.87 3.43 1.91
C GLY A 79 5.82 2.36 2.44
N ARG A 80 5.52 1.85 3.65
CA ARG A 80 6.33 0.86 4.36
C ARG A 80 5.42 -0.19 5.00
N ILE A 81 5.99 -1.34 5.35
CA ILE A 81 5.28 -2.31 6.19
C ILE A 81 4.84 -1.61 7.48
N GLY A 82 3.58 -1.83 7.87
CA GLY A 82 2.97 -1.23 9.06
C GLY A 82 2.26 0.08 8.80
N ASP A 83 2.46 0.71 7.64
CA ASP A 83 1.74 1.95 7.29
C ASP A 83 0.27 1.65 7.00
N SER A 84 -0.61 2.56 7.46
CA SER A 84 -2.05 2.40 7.31
C SER A 84 -2.46 2.37 5.84
N ALA A 85 -3.25 1.37 5.49
CA ALA A 85 -3.82 1.20 4.15
C ALA A 85 -5.21 0.58 4.29
N ASP A 86 -6.19 1.08 3.55
CA ASP A 86 -7.59 0.68 3.74
C ASP A 86 -7.98 0.89 5.22
N SER A 87 -8.56 -0.12 5.86
CA SER A 87 -8.83 -0.11 7.32
C SER A 87 -7.79 -0.93 8.10
N GLY A 88 -6.73 -1.37 7.44
CA GLY A 88 -5.64 -2.14 8.03
C GLY A 88 -4.29 -1.49 7.79
N ALA A 89 -3.30 -2.30 7.40
CA ALA A 89 -1.93 -1.83 7.21
C ALA A 89 -1.17 -2.69 6.21
N MET A 90 -0.11 -2.14 5.63
CA MET A 90 0.78 -2.88 4.74
C MET A 90 1.44 -4.02 5.52
N THR A 91 1.47 -5.20 4.92
CA THR A 91 1.99 -6.42 5.53
C THR A 91 3.22 -6.98 4.82
N SER A 92 3.53 -6.55 3.59
CA SER A 92 4.73 -7.01 2.91
C SER A 92 5.48 -5.86 2.24
N GLY A 93 6.74 -6.10 1.95
CA GLY A 93 7.64 -5.13 1.33
C GLY A 93 8.94 -5.79 0.90
N SER A 94 9.93 -4.98 0.56
CA SER A 94 11.25 -5.45 0.20
C SER A 94 11.88 -6.26 1.33
N SER A 95 12.60 -7.32 0.98
CA SER A 95 13.34 -8.11 1.97
C SER A 95 14.65 -7.47 2.39
N ASN A 96 15.13 -6.44 1.70
CA ASN A 96 16.46 -5.90 1.91
C ASN A 96 16.58 -4.37 1.78
N VAL A 97 15.49 -3.64 1.58
CA VAL A 97 15.50 -2.17 1.54
C VAL A 97 14.54 -1.62 2.59
N PHE A 98 15.06 -0.73 3.44
CA PHE A 98 14.35 -0.20 4.60
C PHE A 98 14.40 1.33 4.59
N VAL A 99 13.36 1.97 5.11
CA VAL A 99 13.32 3.43 5.25
C VAL A 99 12.74 3.80 6.63
N GLY A 100 13.16 4.93 7.11
CA GLY A 100 12.70 5.45 8.38
C GLY A 100 11.27 5.98 8.40
#